data_dc516299626208527b125413819c8012
#
_entry.id   dc516299626208527b125413819c8012
#
_cell.length_a   1.000
_cell.length_b   1.000
_cell.length_c   1.000
_cell.angle_alpha   90.00
_cell.angle_beta   90.00
_cell.angle_gamma   90.00
#
_symmetry.space_group_name_H-M   'P 1'
#
loop_
_entity.id
_entity.type
_entity.pdbx_description
1 polymer ?
#
loop_
_entity_poly.entity_id
_entity_poly.type
_entity_poly.pdbx_seq_one_letter_code
_entity_poly.pdbx_strand_id
1 'polypeptide(L)'
;MTSSRPRAGLICAMILCAGLATDARGAPLEPVRSLATQEKAPLLATLKDLVSIESGSGDRAGLDQIAALIADRLAALGGKVETIEPSPADIYRMVDTPKEIGKMVLARFTGTGNKKILLIAHMDTVYLRGMLVKQPFRVDGNRAYGLAVADDKQGIAVILHTLAMLKAANFRDYGEVTVLINGDEEVSSAGSRATLTRLGGEHDAVLSFESSRVESDLLALTTAGIGAVLLNVQGKASHAGSAPEQGRNALYELAHQILQTRDLSDPATGVKMNWTLASAGTNRNVIPAVASAVADVRVLRVADYDGIESKVRERIKNRLIPDTKVEMTFERRRPPLEMTPASQALAGHAQRIYSELGMNLVVGKVAEGGGTDAAFAALKTKAPVIERFGLRGFGAHSNDAEYVDIDSIEPRLYLAARMIMDLAQGKAPTGAQP
;
A
#
# COMPACT_ATOMS: atom_id res chain seq x y z
N MET A 1 7.20 28.70 93.73
CA MET A 1 8.51 28.09 93.43
C MET A 1 8.27 26.84 92.62
N THR A 2 8.26 26.91 91.30
CA THR A 2 8.41 25.77 90.38
C THR A 2 8.74 26.33 89.00
N SER A 3 9.93 26.10 88.55
CA SER A 3 10.47 26.51 87.28
C SER A 3 9.96 25.57 86.13
N SER A 4 9.38 26.10 85.13
CA SER A 4 9.05 25.37 83.84
C SER A 4 10.03 25.79 82.76
N ARG A 5 10.79 24.85 82.25
CA ARG A 5 11.67 24.99 81.12
C ARG A 5 10.86 24.74 79.81
N PRO A 6 11.08 25.49 78.74
CA PRO A 6 10.43 25.20 77.41
C PRO A 6 11.17 24.10 76.65
N ARG A 7 10.42 23.18 76.08
CA ARG A 7 10.93 22.15 75.16
C ARG A 7 11.10 22.78 73.78
N ALA A 8 12.30 22.71 73.23
CA ALA A 8 12.59 23.04 71.83
C ALA A 8 12.07 21.91 70.93
N GLY A 9 11.10 22.23 70.05
CA GLY A 9 10.64 21.33 69.02
C GLY A 9 11.55 21.41 67.81
N LEU A 10 12.13 20.27 67.44
CA LEU A 10 12.91 20.07 66.22
C LEU A 10 11.96 19.92 65.01
N ILE A 11 11.89 20.93 64.13
CA ILE A 11 11.15 20.85 62.86
C ILE A 11 12.09 20.17 61.84
N CYS A 12 11.80 18.92 61.50
CA CYS A 12 12.45 18.19 60.44
C CYS A 12 11.84 18.65 59.10
N ALA A 13 12.56 19.48 58.35
CA ALA A 13 12.14 19.85 56.99
C ALA A 13 12.41 18.65 56.05
N MET A 14 11.35 17.95 55.65
CA MET A 14 11.43 16.99 54.53
C MET A 14 11.57 17.76 53.21
N ILE A 15 12.77 17.75 52.66
CA ILE A 15 13.01 18.18 51.27
C ILE A 15 12.44 17.10 50.36
N LEU A 16 11.29 17.37 49.75
CA LEU A 16 10.70 16.56 48.70
C LEU A 16 11.54 16.79 47.43
N CYS A 17 12.50 15.91 47.17
CA CYS A 17 13.11 15.82 45.82
C CYS A 17 12.07 15.28 44.84
N ALA A 18 11.34 16.18 44.17
CA ALA A 18 10.60 15.86 42.97
C ALA A 18 11.65 15.51 41.91
N GLY A 19 11.90 14.21 41.73
CA GLY A 19 12.65 13.70 40.60
C GLY A 19 11.87 14.01 39.31
N LEU A 20 12.35 15.03 38.61
CA LEU A 20 11.97 15.19 37.18
C LEU A 20 12.51 13.95 36.50
N ALA A 21 11.62 12.99 36.20
CA ALA A 21 11.85 11.96 35.21
C ALA A 21 12.00 12.70 33.86
N THR A 22 13.23 13.05 33.52
CA THR A 22 13.56 13.43 32.16
C THR A 22 13.31 12.19 31.31
N ASP A 23 12.26 12.20 30.50
CA ASP A 23 12.09 11.29 29.38
C ASP A 23 13.43 11.28 28.63
N ALA A 24 14.21 10.21 28.78
CA ALA A 24 15.47 10.03 28.07
C ALA A 24 15.15 9.71 26.59
N ARG A 25 14.63 10.71 25.86
CA ARG A 25 14.54 10.66 24.40
C ARG A 25 15.97 10.71 23.90
N GLY A 26 16.38 9.68 23.13
CA GLY A 26 17.68 9.69 22.49
C GLY A 26 17.80 10.93 21.59
N ALA A 27 18.97 11.55 21.54
CA ALA A 27 19.23 12.63 20.58
C ALA A 27 19.21 12.07 19.16
N PRO A 28 18.78 12.86 18.15
CA PRO A 28 18.86 12.46 16.76
C PRO A 28 20.28 12.05 16.36
N LEU A 29 20.40 10.99 15.56
CA LEU A 29 21.70 10.48 15.11
C LEU A 29 22.28 11.39 14.02
N GLU A 30 23.48 11.94 14.29
CA GLU A 30 24.27 12.59 13.25
C GLU A 30 25.21 11.56 12.53
N PRO A 31 25.54 11.74 11.23
CA PRO A 31 25.11 12.86 10.37
C PRO A 31 23.72 12.67 9.70
N VAL A 32 22.94 11.65 10.06
CA VAL A 32 21.68 11.29 9.38
C VAL A 32 20.67 12.44 9.45
N ARG A 33 20.58 13.12 10.61
CA ARG A 33 19.71 14.28 10.77
C ARG A 33 20.06 15.42 9.83
N SER A 34 21.35 15.79 9.79
CA SER A 34 21.84 16.85 8.90
C SER A 34 21.66 16.50 7.43
N LEU A 35 21.88 15.23 7.04
CA LEU A 35 21.64 14.75 5.67
C LEU A 35 20.17 14.82 5.29
N ALA A 36 19.25 14.46 6.18
CA ALA A 36 17.82 14.57 5.91
C ALA A 36 17.38 16.01 5.63
N THR A 37 17.94 16.97 6.37
CA THR A 37 17.70 18.40 6.12
C THR A 37 18.27 18.85 4.76
N GLN A 38 19.48 18.39 4.41
CA GLN A 38 20.11 18.70 3.11
C GLN A 38 19.34 18.13 1.91
N GLU A 39 18.77 16.95 2.06
CA GLU A 39 18.02 16.26 0.99
C GLU A 39 16.59 16.79 0.77
N LYS A 40 16.08 17.68 1.62
CA LYS A 40 14.72 18.22 1.50
C LYS A 40 14.45 18.91 0.15
N ALA A 41 15.28 19.86 -0.22
CA ALA A 41 15.12 20.58 -1.49
C ALA A 41 15.41 19.71 -2.72
N PRO A 42 16.47 18.85 -2.74
CA PRO A 42 16.68 17.88 -3.79
C PRO A 42 15.51 16.89 -3.97
N LEU A 43 14.91 16.40 -2.88
CA LEU A 43 13.73 15.50 -2.96
C LEU A 43 12.55 16.19 -3.63
N LEU A 44 12.29 17.46 -3.26
CA LEU A 44 11.19 18.21 -3.86
C LEU A 44 11.41 18.46 -5.37
N ALA A 45 12.66 18.66 -5.80
CA ALA A 45 13.01 18.74 -7.22
C ALA A 45 12.80 17.38 -7.93
N THR A 46 13.23 16.29 -7.31
CA THR A 46 12.98 14.92 -7.83
C THR A 46 11.49 14.64 -7.97
N LEU A 47 10.70 15.00 -6.98
CA LEU A 47 9.25 14.80 -7.00
C LEU A 47 8.59 15.58 -8.14
N LYS A 48 9.04 16.84 -8.39
CA LYS A 48 8.61 17.63 -9.55
C LYS A 48 8.89 16.90 -10.86
N ASP A 49 10.09 16.35 -11.04
CA ASP A 49 10.48 15.65 -12.26
C ASP A 49 9.60 14.41 -12.48
N LEU A 50 9.37 13.60 -11.42
CA LEU A 50 8.52 12.41 -11.49
C LEU A 50 7.05 12.77 -11.80
N VAL A 51 6.51 13.80 -11.15
CA VAL A 51 5.12 14.26 -11.37
C VAL A 51 4.94 14.83 -12.78
N SER A 52 6.01 15.37 -13.40
CA SER A 52 5.97 15.91 -14.76
C SER A 52 5.86 14.85 -15.87
N ILE A 53 5.86 13.56 -15.52
CA ILE A 53 5.65 12.43 -16.45
C ILE A 53 4.31 11.80 -16.14
N GLU A 54 3.40 11.77 -17.13
CA GLU A 54 2.15 11.02 -17.04
C GLU A 54 2.43 9.52 -17.16
N SER A 55 1.97 8.73 -16.19
CA SER A 55 2.26 7.31 -16.09
C SER A 55 1.03 6.49 -15.67
N GLY A 56 -0.12 6.76 -16.30
CA GLY A 56 -1.32 5.95 -16.05
C GLY A 56 -1.07 4.47 -16.34
N SER A 57 -1.67 3.55 -15.57
CA SER A 57 -1.44 2.09 -15.68
C SER A 57 -1.68 1.53 -17.07
N GLY A 58 -2.54 2.18 -17.88
CA GLY A 58 -2.78 1.85 -19.30
C GLY A 58 -1.89 2.61 -20.29
N ASP A 59 -1.03 3.51 -19.84
CA ASP A 59 -0.16 4.35 -20.69
C ASP A 59 1.26 3.78 -20.75
N ARG A 60 1.46 2.77 -21.58
CA ARG A 60 2.75 2.09 -21.72
C ARG A 60 3.91 3.05 -22.02
N ALA A 61 3.70 4.04 -22.88
CA ALA A 61 4.77 4.98 -23.25
C ALA A 61 5.17 5.88 -22.07
N GLY A 62 4.20 6.36 -21.29
CA GLY A 62 4.46 7.12 -20.08
C GLY A 62 5.16 6.29 -19.00
N LEU A 63 4.72 5.03 -18.83
CA LEU A 63 5.36 4.08 -17.92
C LEU A 63 6.80 3.77 -18.33
N ASP A 64 7.09 3.60 -19.62
CA ASP A 64 8.46 3.39 -20.09
C ASP A 64 9.34 4.63 -19.86
N GLN A 65 8.79 5.84 -20.01
CA GLN A 65 9.52 7.09 -19.76
C GLN A 65 9.88 7.27 -18.28
N ILE A 66 8.92 7.06 -17.37
CA ILE A 66 9.19 7.21 -15.92
C ILE A 66 10.10 6.09 -15.41
N ALA A 67 9.96 4.85 -15.94
CA ALA A 67 10.84 3.73 -15.62
C ALA A 67 12.30 4.03 -16.00
N ALA A 68 12.55 4.63 -17.16
CA ALA A 68 13.89 5.03 -17.59
C ALA A 68 14.48 6.08 -16.64
N LEU A 69 13.73 7.12 -16.29
CA LEU A 69 14.18 8.15 -15.35
C LEU A 69 14.55 7.55 -13.98
N ILE A 70 13.72 6.64 -13.45
CA ILE A 70 13.96 5.98 -12.16
C ILE A 70 15.21 5.09 -12.25
N ALA A 71 15.33 4.30 -13.32
CA ALA A 71 16.49 3.42 -13.56
C ALA A 71 17.80 4.21 -13.60
N ASP A 72 17.83 5.32 -14.34
CA ASP A 72 19.01 6.19 -14.43
C ASP A 72 19.42 6.76 -13.07
N ARG A 73 18.45 7.20 -12.26
CA ARG A 73 18.70 7.73 -10.92
C ARG A 73 19.21 6.68 -9.96
N LEU A 74 18.64 5.47 -9.97
CA LEU A 74 19.11 4.36 -9.15
C LEU A 74 20.52 3.92 -9.56
N ALA A 75 20.84 3.89 -10.87
CA ALA A 75 22.17 3.59 -11.38
C ALA A 75 23.19 4.65 -10.96
N ALA A 76 22.85 5.95 -11.00
CA ALA A 76 23.72 7.03 -10.54
C ALA A 76 24.04 6.96 -9.04
N LEU A 77 23.16 6.37 -8.25
CA LEU A 77 23.39 6.08 -6.83
C LEU A 77 24.32 4.88 -6.61
N GLY A 78 24.60 4.07 -7.64
CA GLY A 78 25.48 2.91 -7.60
C GLY A 78 24.73 1.58 -7.55
N GLY A 79 23.43 1.56 -7.80
CA GLY A 79 22.64 0.35 -7.91
C GLY A 79 22.95 -0.45 -9.19
N LYS A 80 22.94 -1.77 -9.10
CA LYS A 80 22.82 -2.64 -10.27
C LYS A 80 21.35 -2.69 -10.66
N VAL A 81 21.01 -2.03 -11.78
CA VAL A 81 19.62 -1.82 -12.20
C VAL A 81 19.25 -2.75 -13.34
N GLU A 82 18.05 -3.31 -13.26
CA GLU A 82 17.40 -4.12 -14.28
C GLU A 82 15.99 -3.58 -14.52
N THR A 83 15.57 -3.45 -15.79
CA THR A 83 14.21 -3.18 -16.17
C THR A 83 13.56 -4.49 -16.62
N ILE A 84 12.49 -4.91 -15.94
CA ILE A 84 11.90 -6.24 -16.09
C ILE A 84 10.53 -6.12 -16.73
N GLU A 85 10.34 -6.78 -17.88
CA GLU A 85 9.00 -7.02 -18.44
C GLU A 85 8.28 -8.11 -17.63
N PRO A 86 6.97 -7.94 -17.34
CA PRO A 86 6.19 -9.02 -16.75
C PRO A 86 6.19 -10.25 -17.65
N SER A 87 6.55 -11.40 -17.07
CA SER A 87 6.52 -12.66 -17.81
C SER A 87 5.07 -13.04 -18.15
N PRO A 88 4.73 -13.37 -19.39
CA PRO A 88 3.39 -13.81 -19.76
C PRO A 88 2.84 -14.96 -18.91
N ALA A 89 3.75 -15.85 -18.42
CA ALA A 89 3.38 -16.99 -17.57
C ALA A 89 3.02 -16.55 -16.14
N ASP A 90 3.53 -15.40 -15.68
CA ASP A 90 3.32 -14.90 -14.31
C ASP A 90 2.19 -13.86 -14.22
N ILE A 91 1.63 -13.44 -15.37
CA ILE A 91 0.54 -12.46 -15.40
C ILE A 91 -0.75 -13.08 -14.88
N TYR A 92 -1.28 -12.53 -13.81
CA TYR A 92 -2.59 -12.86 -13.28
C TYR A 92 -3.66 -12.01 -14.00
N ARG A 93 -4.29 -12.58 -15.03
CA ARG A 93 -5.32 -11.89 -15.84
C ARG A 93 -6.61 -11.72 -15.05
N MET A 94 -7.09 -10.50 -14.97
CA MET A 94 -8.40 -10.08 -14.44
C MET A 94 -9.19 -9.40 -15.57
N VAL A 95 -10.48 -9.16 -15.32
CA VAL A 95 -11.38 -8.60 -16.34
C VAL A 95 -10.92 -7.24 -16.90
N ASP A 96 -10.26 -6.45 -16.07
CA ASP A 96 -9.80 -5.09 -16.38
C ASP A 96 -8.25 -4.98 -16.49
N THR A 97 -7.53 -6.10 -16.50
CA THR A 97 -6.08 -6.07 -16.73
C THR A 97 -5.74 -5.42 -18.06
N PRO A 98 -4.89 -4.38 -18.09
CA PRO A 98 -4.46 -3.75 -19.33
C PRO A 98 -3.84 -4.75 -20.30
N LYS A 99 -3.95 -4.47 -21.62
CA LYS A 99 -3.32 -5.32 -22.64
C LYS A 99 -1.82 -5.35 -22.50
N GLU A 100 -1.22 -4.17 -22.24
CA GLU A 100 0.20 -3.97 -21.97
C GLU A 100 0.35 -3.52 -20.54
N ILE A 101 1.15 -4.26 -19.77
CA ILE A 101 1.43 -3.98 -18.36
C ILE A 101 2.76 -3.24 -18.27
N GLY A 102 2.86 -2.27 -17.35
CA GLY A 102 4.09 -1.53 -17.10
C GLY A 102 5.25 -2.44 -16.67
N LYS A 103 6.47 -2.02 -17.00
CA LYS A 103 7.70 -2.68 -16.55
C LYS A 103 7.89 -2.48 -15.04
N MET A 104 8.74 -3.32 -14.47
CA MET A 104 9.31 -3.12 -13.14
C MET A 104 10.74 -2.60 -13.26
N VAL A 105 11.13 -1.68 -12.39
CA VAL A 105 12.54 -1.27 -12.20
C VAL A 105 13.02 -1.94 -10.93
N LEU A 106 14.02 -2.82 -11.06
CA LEU A 106 14.67 -3.53 -9.96
C LEU A 106 16.11 -3.05 -9.83
N ALA A 107 16.47 -2.53 -8.65
CA ALA A 107 17.84 -2.13 -8.35
C ALA A 107 18.37 -2.86 -7.12
N ARG A 108 19.63 -3.29 -7.14
CA ARG A 108 20.32 -3.96 -6.03
C ARG A 108 21.56 -3.18 -5.63
N PHE A 109 21.66 -2.87 -4.36
CA PHE A 109 22.81 -2.21 -3.73
C PHE A 109 23.49 -3.22 -2.82
N THR A 110 24.68 -3.67 -3.18
CA THR A 110 25.47 -4.65 -2.39
C THR A 110 26.32 -3.92 -1.37
N GLY A 111 26.23 -4.32 -0.12
CA GLY A 111 27.03 -3.82 0.99
C GLY A 111 28.03 -4.85 1.52
N THR A 112 28.44 -4.66 2.77
CA THR A 112 29.46 -5.49 3.45
C THR A 112 28.87 -6.36 4.57
N GLY A 113 27.62 -6.15 4.93
CA GLY A 113 26.90 -6.90 5.97
C GLY A 113 26.21 -8.15 5.44
N ASN A 114 25.19 -8.61 6.15
CA ASN A 114 24.46 -9.84 5.81
C ASN A 114 22.93 -9.68 5.72
N LYS A 115 22.39 -8.54 6.12
CA LYS A 115 20.94 -8.30 6.10
C LYS A 115 20.47 -7.81 4.75
N LYS A 116 19.34 -8.36 4.29
CA LYS A 116 18.68 -7.99 3.05
C LYS A 116 17.42 -7.20 3.33
N ILE A 117 17.27 -6.03 2.74
CA ILE A 117 16.14 -5.13 2.96
C ILE A 117 15.50 -4.79 1.63
N LEU A 118 14.19 -5.02 1.52
CA LEU A 118 13.41 -4.70 0.32
C LEU A 118 12.66 -3.38 0.53
N LEU A 119 12.81 -2.46 -0.42
CA LEU A 119 12.08 -1.20 -0.52
C LEU A 119 11.16 -1.27 -1.74
N ILE A 120 9.86 -0.99 -1.56
CA ILE A 120 8.88 -1.06 -2.65
C ILE A 120 8.08 0.23 -2.75
N ALA A 121 7.78 0.64 -3.98
CA ALA A 121 6.90 1.73 -4.38
C ALA A 121 6.37 1.45 -5.79
N HIS A 122 5.42 2.25 -6.29
CA HIS A 122 4.94 2.09 -7.64
C HIS A 122 4.99 3.40 -8.44
N MET A 123 5.08 3.28 -9.77
CA MET A 123 5.21 4.42 -10.67
C MET A 123 3.98 4.64 -11.56
N ASP A 124 3.06 3.68 -11.60
CA ASP A 124 1.80 3.83 -12.32
C ASP A 124 0.80 4.64 -11.49
N THR A 125 -0.24 5.13 -12.15
CA THR A 125 -1.26 5.99 -11.56
C THR A 125 -2.62 5.74 -12.19
N VAL A 126 -3.69 6.17 -11.51
CA VAL A 126 -5.06 6.14 -12.05
C VAL A 126 -5.33 7.23 -13.10
N TYR A 127 -4.44 8.20 -13.27
CA TYR A 127 -4.68 9.38 -14.09
C TYR A 127 -4.46 9.10 -15.57
N LEU A 128 -5.32 9.71 -16.40
CA LEU A 128 -5.26 9.54 -17.85
C LEU A 128 -4.31 10.56 -18.50
N ARG A 129 -3.78 10.20 -19.65
CA ARG A 129 -2.93 11.08 -20.44
C ARG A 129 -3.65 12.38 -20.79
N GLY A 130 -2.94 13.52 -20.69
CA GLY A 130 -3.42 14.89 -20.93
C GLY A 130 -3.98 15.59 -19.69
N MET A 131 -4.08 14.92 -18.55
CA MET A 131 -4.55 15.55 -17.31
C MET A 131 -3.51 16.49 -16.69
N LEU A 132 -2.23 16.19 -16.88
CA LEU A 132 -1.10 16.99 -16.35
C LEU A 132 -1.15 18.46 -16.80
N VAL A 133 -1.63 18.74 -18.01
CA VAL A 133 -1.76 20.13 -18.55
C VAL A 133 -2.64 20.99 -17.64
N LYS A 134 -3.67 20.40 -17.02
CA LYS A 134 -4.59 21.11 -16.13
C LYS A 134 -4.11 21.16 -14.69
N GLN A 135 -3.25 20.21 -14.32
CA GLN A 135 -2.80 20.01 -12.94
C GLN A 135 -1.27 19.76 -12.87
N PRO A 136 -0.47 20.75 -13.31
CA PRO A 136 0.98 20.64 -13.21
C PRO A 136 1.44 20.66 -11.76
N PHE A 137 2.65 20.14 -11.53
CA PHE A 137 3.28 20.24 -10.21
C PHE A 137 3.35 21.71 -9.76
N ARG A 138 2.93 21.98 -8.54
CA ARG A 138 3.01 23.31 -7.90
C ARG A 138 3.25 23.19 -6.41
N VAL A 139 3.88 24.18 -5.84
CA VAL A 139 4.07 24.33 -4.40
C VAL A 139 3.25 25.52 -3.92
N ASP A 140 2.50 25.30 -2.83
CA ASP A 140 1.71 26.33 -2.16
C ASP A 140 1.87 26.18 -0.64
N GLY A 141 2.59 27.08 -0.02
CA GLY A 141 2.95 27.00 1.39
C GLY A 141 3.70 25.71 1.72
N ASN A 142 3.18 24.92 2.64
CA ASN A 142 3.74 23.64 3.06
C ASN A 142 3.28 22.44 2.22
N ARG A 143 2.64 22.65 1.08
CA ARG A 143 2.08 21.59 0.24
C ARG A 143 2.66 21.57 -1.15
N ALA A 144 3.04 20.40 -1.62
CA ALA A 144 3.37 20.13 -3.01
C ALA A 144 2.20 19.36 -3.64
N TYR A 145 1.59 19.95 -4.66
CA TYR A 145 0.44 19.41 -5.40
C TYR A 145 0.89 18.85 -6.74
N GLY A 146 0.16 17.88 -7.24
CA GLY A 146 0.33 17.32 -8.57
C GLY A 146 -0.33 15.95 -8.69
N LEU A 147 -0.50 15.46 -9.92
CA LEU A 147 -1.07 14.14 -10.17
C LEU A 147 -0.12 13.05 -9.70
N ALA A 148 -0.65 12.12 -8.91
CA ALA A 148 0.11 11.03 -8.29
C ALA A 148 1.27 11.49 -7.39
N VAL A 149 1.21 12.72 -6.89
CA VAL A 149 2.23 13.25 -5.99
C VAL A 149 2.26 12.51 -4.66
N ALA A 150 1.10 12.05 -4.16
CA ALA A 150 0.95 11.26 -2.95
C ALA A 150 0.89 9.75 -3.25
N ASP A 151 0.42 9.36 -4.43
CA ASP A 151 0.15 7.96 -4.81
C ASP A 151 0.79 7.60 -6.16
N ASP A 152 2.06 7.12 -6.26
CA ASP A 152 3.04 6.96 -5.17
C ASP A 152 4.41 7.55 -5.56
N LYS A 153 4.42 8.63 -6.38
CA LYS A 153 5.67 9.26 -6.84
C LYS A 153 6.53 9.81 -5.69
N GLN A 154 5.89 10.19 -4.58
CA GLN A 154 6.60 10.59 -3.37
C GLN A 154 7.39 9.44 -2.74
N GLY A 155 6.86 8.22 -2.73
CA GLY A 155 7.55 7.04 -2.22
C GLY A 155 8.83 6.74 -3.00
N ILE A 156 8.76 6.86 -4.33
CA ILE A 156 9.95 6.76 -5.20
C ILE A 156 10.99 7.83 -4.82
N ALA A 157 10.55 9.08 -4.63
CA ALA A 157 11.45 10.16 -4.26
C ALA A 157 12.09 9.93 -2.88
N VAL A 158 11.33 9.46 -1.88
CA VAL A 158 11.86 9.11 -0.55
C VAL A 158 12.89 7.99 -0.64
N ILE A 159 12.64 6.94 -1.42
CA ILE A 159 13.60 5.83 -1.64
C ILE A 159 14.91 6.38 -2.23
N LEU A 160 14.84 7.17 -3.31
CA LEU A 160 16.02 7.72 -3.98
C LEU A 160 16.87 8.56 -3.04
N HIS A 161 16.23 9.48 -2.27
CA HIS A 161 16.94 10.37 -1.36
C HIS A 161 17.40 9.67 -0.08
N THR A 162 16.71 8.63 0.39
CA THR A 162 17.22 7.76 1.45
C THR A 162 18.53 7.06 1.02
N LEU A 163 18.58 6.52 -0.20
CA LEU A 163 19.79 5.90 -0.73
C LEU A 163 20.92 6.92 -0.94
N ALA A 164 20.61 8.15 -1.36
CA ALA A 164 21.58 9.24 -1.44
C ALA A 164 22.17 9.57 -0.07
N MET A 165 21.36 9.62 0.98
CA MET A 165 21.81 9.82 2.35
C MET A 165 22.73 8.68 2.83
N LEU A 166 22.38 7.41 2.59
CA LEU A 166 23.21 6.27 2.94
C LEU A 166 24.57 6.33 2.22
N LYS A 167 24.57 6.69 0.93
CA LYS A 167 25.79 6.90 0.12
C LYS A 167 26.64 8.04 0.69
N ALA A 168 26.04 9.20 1.02
CA ALA A 168 26.74 10.35 1.59
C ALA A 168 27.32 10.05 2.98
N ALA A 169 26.62 9.24 3.79
CA ALA A 169 27.11 8.74 5.08
C ALA A 169 28.15 7.63 4.93
N ASN A 170 28.48 7.19 3.71
CA ASN A 170 29.34 6.02 3.43
C ASN A 170 28.88 4.74 4.16
N PHE A 171 27.56 4.59 4.37
CA PHE A 171 27.00 3.47 5.09
C PHE A 171 26.75 2.28 4.15
N ARG A 172 27.38 1.14 4.42
CA ARG A 172 27.32 -0.08 3.62
C ARG A 172 27.22 -1.36 4.46
N ASP A 173 26.83 -1.26 5.73
CA ASP A 173 26.77 -2.42 6.67
C ASP A 173 25.63 -3.42 6.35
N TYR A 174 24.80 -3.17 5.35
CA TYR A 174 23.80 -4.11 4.86
C TYR A 174 24.45 -5.17 3.95
N GLY A 175 23.82 -6.34 3.80
CA GLY A 175 24.19 -7.33 2.78
C GLY A 175 23.68 -6.90 1.39
N GLU A 176 22.38 -6.58 1.32
CA GLU A 176 21.74 -6.06 0.11
C GLU A 176 20.59 -5.12 0.47
N VAL A 177 20.51 -3.98 -0.19
CA VAL A 177 19.26 -3.19 -0.28
C VAL A 177 18.72 -3.37 -1.69
N THR A 178 17.51 -3.93 -1.78
CA THR A 178 16.81 -4.12 -3.05
C THR A 178 15.69 -3.09 -3.16
N VAL A 179 15.58 -2.43 -4.30
CA VAL A 179 14.47 -1.52 -4.65
C VAL A 179 13.67 -2.15 -5.77
N LEU A 180 12.37 -2.27 -5.59
CA LEU A 180 11.43 -2.64 -6.65
C LEU A 180 10.41 -1.53 -6.83
N ILE A 181 10.36 -0.96 -8.04
CA ILE A 181 9.33 0.01 -8.45
C ILE A 181 8.56 -0.63 -9.60
N ASN A 182 7.29 -0.95 -9.37
CA ASN A 182 6.44 -1.58 -10.39
C ASN A 182 5.54 -0.54 -11.10
N GLY A 183 4.97 -0.94 -12.21
CA GLY A 183 4.14 -0.10 -13.07
C GLY A 183 2.73 -0.64 -13.28
N ASP A 184 2.17 -1.32 -12.27
CA ASP A 184 0.86 -1.95 -12.35
C ASP A 184 0.15 -2.11 -10.99
N GLU A 185 0.54 -1.31 -9.99
CA GLU A 185 -0.09 -1.36 -8.66
C GLU A 185 -1.57 -1.02 -8.76
N GLU A 186 -1.94 0.05 -9.43
CA GLU A 186 -3.31 0.57 -9.53
C GLU A 186 -4.27 -0.38 -10.25
N VAL A 187 -3.72 -1.35 -10.97
CA VAL A 187 -4.47 -2.44 -11.63
C VAL A 187 -4.23 -3.80 -10.96
N SER A 188 -4.00 -3.76 -9.64
CA SER A 188 -3.84 -4.92 -8.75
C SER A 188 -2.62 -5.78 -9.06
N SER A 189 -1.51 -5.16 -9.47
CA SER A 189 -0.19 -5.79 -9.63
C SER A 189 -0.22 -7.07 -10.45
N ALA A 190 -0.97 -7.02 -11.57
CA ALA A 190 -1.25 -8.21 -12.38
C ALA A 190 0.04 -8.89 -12.88
N GLY A 191 1.06 -8.10 -13.22
CA GLY A 191 2.36 -8.61 -13.71
C GLY A 191 3.45 -8.64 -12.64
N SER A 192 3.37 -7.80 -11.62
CA SER A 192 4.42 -7.66 -10.59
C SER A 192 4.23 -8.55 -9.36
N ARG A 193 3.02 -9.05 -9.08
CA ARG A 193 2.70 -9.81 -7.86
C ARG A 193 3.59 -11.02 -7.59
N ALA A 194 3.99 -11.75 -8.63
CA ALA A 194 4.89 -12.90 -8.49
C ALA A 194 6.28 -12.46 -8.04
N THR A 195 6.80 -11.37 -8.60
CA THR A 195 8.08 -10.78 -8.24
C THR A 195 8.06 -10.21 -6.81
N LEU A 196 7.01 -9.47 -6.44
CA LEU A 196 6.81 -8.96 -5.08
C LEU A 196 6.80 -10.09 -4.05
N THR A 197 6.04 -11.17 -4.31
CA THR A 197 5.95 -12.34 -3.42
C THR A 197 7.29 -13.06 -3.28
N ARG A 198 8.03 -13.22 -4.37
CA ARG A 198 9.35 -13.86 -4.36
C ARG A 198 10.36 -13.01 -3.57
N LEU A 199 10.47 -11.71 -3.90
CA LEU A 199 11.40 -10.81 -3.22
C LEU A 199 11.07 -10.68 -1.72
N GLY A 200 9.80 -10.59 -1.34
CA GLY A 200 9.40 -10.57 0.06
C GLY A 200 9.92 -11.80 0.84
N GLY A 201 9.91 -12.99 0.21
CA GLY A 201 10.45 -14.22 0.80
C GLY A 201 11.98 -14.29 0.85
N GLU A 202 12.68 -13.46 0.08
CA GLU A 202 14.16 -13.45 -0.03
C GLU A 202 14.81 -12.41 0.92
N HIS A 203 14.04 -11.57 1.61
CA HIS A 203 14.54 -10.44 2.39
C HIS A 203 14.20 -10.55 3.88
N ASP A 204 15.02 -9.94 4.73
CA ASP A 204 14.89 -9.90 6.20
C ASP A 204 13.86 -8.86 6.68
N ALA A 205 13.53 -7.86 5.86
CA ALA A 205 12.50 -6.85 6.11
C ALA A 205 12.00 -6.25 4.80
N VAL A 206 10.74 -5.81 4.77
CA VAL A 206 10.11 -5.10 3.66
C VAL A 206 9.53 -3.78 4.14
N LEU A 207 9.92 -2.68 3.49
CA LEU A 207 9.42 -1.33 3.71
C LEU A 207 8.71 -0.85 2.45
N SER A 208 7.42 -0.57 2.55
CA SER A 208 6.60 -0.05 1.46
C SER A 208 6.38 1.45 1.64
N PHE A 209 6.58 2.21 0.57
CA PHE A 209 6.70 3.66 0.63
C PHE A 209 5.46 4.42 0.20
N GLU A 210 4.28 3.77 0.25
CA GLU A 210 3.01 4.48 0.14
C GLU A 210 2.92 5.68 1.07
N SER A 211 2.09 6.67 0.71
CA SER A 211 1.94 7.87 1.52
C SER A 211 1.34 7.58 2.90
N SER A 212 1.87 8.29 3.89
CA SER A 212 1.28 8.37 5.22
C SER A 212 0.10 9.35 5.24
N ARG A 213 -0.60 9.43 6.36
CA ARG A 213 -1.72 10.37 6.55
C ARG A 213 -1.24 11.73 7.02
N VAL A 214 -1.91 12.78 6.56
CA VAL A 214 -1.65 14.16 7.00
C VAL A 214 -2.11 14.42 8.44
N GLU A 215 -3.19 13.74 8.86
CA GLU A 215 -3.79 13.97 10.18
C GLU A 215 -3.03 13.30 11.33
N SER A 216 -2.31 12.21 11.07
CA SER A 216 -1.79 11.36 12.16
C SER A 216 -0.42 10.77 11.95
N ASP A 217 0.32 11.13 10.91
CA ASP A 217 1.66 10.58 10.60
C ASP A 217 1.77 9.09 10.95
N LEU A 218 1.37 8.21 10.04
CA LEU A 218 1.02 6.81 10.33
C LEU A 218 1.92 5.82 9.59
N LEU A 219 2.29 4.72 10.24
CA LEU A 219 2.68 3.46 9.60
C LEU A 219 1.51 2.47 9.67
N ALA A 220 1.28 1.68 8.64
CA ALA A 220 0.23 0.67 8.63
C ALA A 220 0.81 -0.75 8.69
N LEU A 221 0.15 -1.61 9.48
CA LEU A 221 0.49 -3.03 9.62
C LEU A 221 -0.58 -3.94 9.02
N THR A 222 -1.69 -3.35 8.56
CA THR A 222 -2.83 -4.08 8.02
C THR A 222 -3.47 -3.30 6.87
N THR A 223 -3.90 -4.01 5.83
CA THR A 223 -4.77 -3.48 4.76
C THR A 223 -5.85 -4.49 4.44
N ALA A 224 -6.92 -4.06 3.80
CA ALA A 224 -7.93 -4.99 3.31
C ALA A 224 -7.45 -5.72 2.05
N GLY A 225 -7.78 -7.00 1.94
CA GLY A 225 -7.72 -7.72 0.68
C GLY A 225 -8.88 -7.32 -0.23
N ILE A 226 -8.64 -7.36 -1.53
CA ILE A 226 -9.59 -6.98 -2.57
C ILE A 226 -9.88 -8.18 -3.46
N GLY A 227 -11.16 -8.50 -3.63
CA GLY A 227 -11.64 -9.51 -4.56
C GLY A 227 -12.81 -8.98 -5.39
N ALA A 228 -13.14 -9.70 -6.44
CA ALA A 228 -14.36 -9.47 -7.21
C ALA A 228 -15.08 -10.78 -7.52
N VAL A 229 -16.42 -10.74 -7.49
CA VAL A 229 -17.26 -11.80 -8.02
C VAL A 229 -17.88 -11.31 -9.31
N LEU A 230 -17.62 -12.02 -10.40
CA LEU A 230 -18.23 -11.76 -11.70
C LEU A 230 -19.27 -12.85 -11.97
N LEU A 231 -20.53 -12.47 -12.17
CA LEU A 231 -21.60 -13.37 -12.62
C LEU A 231 -21.95 -13.10 -14.06
N ASN A 232 -22.04 -14.17 -14.86
CA ASN A 232 -22.56 -14.15 -16.20
C ASN A 232 -23.73 -15.11 -16.29
N VAL A 233 -24.88 -14.62 -16.74
CA VAL A 233 -26.10 -15.40 -16.92
C VAL A 233 -26.43 -15.48 -18.41
N GLN A 234 -26.58 -16.69 -18.92
CA GLN A 234 -27.04 -16.96 -20.28
C GLN A 234 -28.45 -17.56 -20.22
N GLY A 235 -29.34 -16.92 -20.88
CA GLY A 235 -30.72 -17.34 -21.06
C GLY A 235 -31.05 -17.50 -22.55
N LYS A 236 -32.29 -17.12 -22.96
CA LYS A 236 -32.76 -17.22 -24.35
C LYS A 236 -33.64 -16.02 -24.70
N ALA A 237 -33.33 -15.36 -25.80
CA ALA A 237 -34.14 -14.26 -26.28
C ALA A 237 -35.50 -14.74 -26.86
N SER A 238 -36.53 -13.91 -26.70
CA SER A 238 -37.81 -14.03 -27.39
C SER A 238 -38.52 -12.68 -27.43
N HIS A 239 -39.62 -12.57 -28.17
CA HIS A 239 -40.41 -11.36 -28.17
C HIS A 239 -41.21 -11.21 -26.88
N ALA A 240 -40.95 -10.13 -26.12
CA ALA A 240 -41.48 -9.95 -24.77
C ALA A 240 -43.02 -9.86 -24.69
N GLY A 241 -43.67 -9.49 -25.76
CA GLY A 241 -45.14 -9.36 -25.84
C GLY A 241 -45.87 -10.52 -26.49
N SER A 242 -45.28 -11.15 -27.53
CA SER A 242 -45.97 -12.18 -28.34
C SER A 242 -45.55 -13.61 -28.05
N ALA A 243 -44.38 -13.83 -27.45
CA ALA A 243 -43.86 -15.16 -27.15
C ALA A 243 -42.92 -15.17 -25.91
N PRO A 244 -43.29 -14.57 -24.78
CA PRO A 244 -42.42 -14.49 -23.61
C PRO A 244 -42.05 -15.88 -23.03
N GLU A 245 -42.94 -16.88 -23.18
CA GLU A 245 -42.77 -18.23 -22.68
C GLU A 245 -41.68 -19.02 -23.44
N GLN A 246 -41.32 -18.59 -24.65
CA GLN A 246 -40.23 -19.19 -25.45
C GLN A 246 -38.85 -18.70 -24.98
N GLY A 247 -38.79 -17.60 -24.22
CA GLY A 247 -37.57 -17.02 -23.68
C GLY A 247 -37.13 -17.65 -22.36
N ARG A 248 -35.91 -17.34 -21.99
CA ARG A 248 -35.36 -17.59 -20.63
C ARG A 248 -34.74 -16.29 -20.19
N ASN A 249 -35.40 -15.58 -19.30
CA ASN A 249 -35.05 -14.21 -18.94
C ASN A 249 -33.81 -14.16 -18.07
N ALA A 250 -32.64 -13.83 -18.66
CA ALA A 250 -31.37 -13.73 -17.96
C ALA A 250 -31.37 -12.62 -16.91
N LEU A 251 -32.16 -11.53 -17.07
CA LEU A 251 -32.29 -10.47 -16.09
C LEU A 251 -32.98 -10.95 -14.79
N TYR A 252 -34.04 -11.74 -14.91
CA TYR A 252 -34.74 -12.28 -13.76
C TYR A 252 -33.87 -13.27 -13.00
N GLU A 253 -33.15 -14.14 -13.71
CA GLU A 253 -32.18 -15.04 -13.08
C GLU A 253 -31.07 -14.26 -12.38
N LEU A 254 -30.48 -13.24 -13.02
CA LEU A 254 -29.45 -12.41 -12.39
C LEU A 254 -29.95 -11.72 -11.12
N ALA A 255 -31.18 -11.15 -11.16
CA ALA A 255 -31.79 -10.52 -9.99
C ALA A 255 -31.95 -11.53 -8.82
N HIS A 256 -32.36 -12.75 -9.14
CA HIS A 256 -32.44 -13.84 -8.13
C HIS A 256 -31.07 -14.16 -7.53
N GLN A 257 -30.03 -14.28 -8.38
CA GLN A 257 -28.67 -14.57 -7.91
C GLN A 257 -28.12 -13.46 -7.01
N ILE A 258 -28.34 -12.19 -7.34
CA ILE A 258 -27.98 -11.04 -6.54
C ILE A 258 -28.70 -11.07 -5.17
N LEU A 259 -30.01 -11.29 -5.18
CA LEU A 259 -30.82 -11.27 -3.95
C LEU A 259 -30.47 -12.42 -3.01
N GLN A 260 -30.20 -13.62 -3.51
CA GLN A 260 -29.83 -14.76 -2.65
C GLN A 260 -28.40 -14.72 -2.13
N THR A 261 -27.54 -13.83 -2.64
CA THR A 261 -26.14 -13.67 -2.21
C THR A 261 -25.89 -12.34 -1.48
N ARG A 262 -26.91 -11.48 -1.32
CA ARG A 262 -26.77 -10.12 -0.76
C ARG A 262 -26.32 -10.07 0.71
N ASP A 263 -26.54 -11.14 1.47
CA ASP A 263 -26.29 -11.27 2.92
C ASP A 263 -24.99 -12.02 3.24
N LEU A 264 -24.07 -12.13 2.30
CA LEU A 264 -22.80 -12.85 2.49
C LEU A 264 -21.72 -12.02 3.19
N SER A 265 -21.94 -10.74 3.44
CA SER A 265 -21.07 -9.94 4.32
C SER A 265 -21.15 -10.46 5.76
N ASP A 266 -20.01 -10.52 6.44
CA ASP A 266 -19.89 -11.02 7.80
C ASP A 266 -19.14 -10.02 8.69
N PRO A 267 -19.82 -9.24 9.53
CA PRO A 267 -19.19 -8.29 10.42
C PRO A 267 -18.23 -8.90 11.45
N ALA A 268 -18.42 -10.19 11.82
CA ALA A 268 -17.56 -10.86 12.79
C ALA A 268 -16.17 -11.16 12.23
N THR A 269 -16.08 -11.45 10.94
CA THR A 269 -14.80 -11.67 10.23
C THR A 269 -14.31 -10.44 9.48
N GLY A 270 -15.15 -9.40 9.35
CA GLY A 270 -14.86 -8.21 8.56
C GLY A 270 -14.97 -8.43 7.04
N VAL A 271 -15.47 -9.59 6.59
CA VAL A 271 -15.74 -9.86 5.18
C VAL A 271 -16.90 -8.98 4.71
N LYS A 272 -16.69 -8.27 3.60
CA LYS A 272 -17.72 -7.47 2.93
C LYS A 272 -17.87 -7.94 1.49
N MET A 273 -19.11 -8.05 1.02
CA MET A 273 -19.44 -8.33 -0.37
C MET A 273 -20.63 -7.46 -0.78
N ASN A 274 -20.46 -6.67 -1.84
CA ASN A 274 -21.50 -5.78 -2.32
C ASN A 274 -21.58 -5.85 -3.85
N TRP A 275 -22.77 -6.10 -4.40
CA TRP A 275 -23.02 -5.97 -5.82
C TRP A 275 -23.02 -4.51 -6.22
N THR A 276 -22.15 -4.13 -7.15
CA THR A 276 -21.90 -2.72 -7.50
C THR A 276 -22.17 -2.40 -8.96
N LEU A 277 -22.10 -3.40 -9.83
CA LEU A 277 -22.36 -3.25 -11.27
C LEU A 277 -23.32 -4.34 -11.72
N ALA A 278 -24.24 -3.98 -12.65
CA ALA A 278 -25.11 -4.94 -13.33
C ALA A 278 -25.47 -4.43 -14.74
N SER A 279 -25.60 -5.37 -15.68
CA SER A 279 -26.02 -5.08 -17.07
C SER A 279 -26.89 -6.21 -17.60
N ALA A 280 -27.96 -5.89 -18.34
CA ALA A 280 -28.84 -6.86 -18.96
C ALA A 280 -29.64 -6.25 -20.14
N GLY A 281 -29.81 -7.05 -21.18
CA GLY A 281 -30.70 -6.73 -22.33
C GLY A 281 -30.18 -5.61 -23.23
N THR A 282 -30.84 -5.44 -24.37
CA THR A 282 -30.52 -4.39 -25.36
C THR A 282 -31.77 -3.62 -25.80
N ASN A 283 -32.92 -4.28 -25.88
CA ASN A 283 -34.16 -3.70 -26.35
C ASN A 283 -35.32 -3.99 -25.41
N ARG A 284 -36.20 -3.02 -25.19
CA ARG A 284 -37.33 -3.11 -24.26
C ARG A 284 -38.30 -4.26 -24.56
N ASN A 285 -38.50 -4.62 -25.80
CA ASN A 285 -39.47 -5.64 -26.26
C ASN A 285 -38.81 -7.02 -26.52
N VAL A 286 -37.60 -7.25 -25.98
CA VAL A 286 -36.88 -8.52 -26.11
C VAL A 286 -36.61 -9.08 -24.71
N ILE A 287 -36.93 -10.36 -24.48
CA ILE A 287 -36.50 -11.09 -23.29
C ILE A 287 -34.96 -11.17 -23.30
N PRO A 288 -34.24 -10.67 -22.27
CA PRO A 288 -32.77 -10.67 -22.26
C PRO A 288 -32.19 -12.08 -22.32
N ALA A 289 -31.31 -12.34 -23.29
CA ALA A 289 -30.57 -13.59 -23.37
C ALA A 289 -29.29 -13.59 -22.55
N VAL A 290 -28.77 -12.40 -22.17
CA VAL A 290 -27.53 -12.27 -21.43
C VAL A 290 -27.72 -11.22 -20.32
N ALA A 291 -27.18 -11.50 -19.16
CA ALA A 291 -27.05 -10.54 -18.05
C ALA A 291 -25.74 -10.79 -17.29
N SER A 292 -25.19 -9.75 -16.70
CA SER A 292 -23.96 -9.84 -15.90
C SER A 292 -24.01 -8.92 -14.68
N ALA A 293 -23.27 -9.28 -13.64
CA ALA A 293 -23.07 -8.41 -12.49
C ALA A 293 -21.65 -8.60 -11.90
N VAL A 294 -21.17 -7.56 -11.21
CA VAL A 294 -19.90 -7.59 -10.49
C VAL A 294 -20.12 -7.15 -9.04
N ALA A 295 -19.56 -7.92 -8.10
CA ALA A 295 -19.51 -7.54 -6.70
C ALA A 295 -18.08 -7.20 -6.28
N ASP A 296 -17.93 -6.14 -5.48
CA ASP A 296 -16.71 -5.85 -4.72
C ASP A 296 -16.67 -6.75 -3.47
N VAL A 297 -15.49 -7.34 -3.22
CA VAL A 297 -15.24 -8.18 -2.05
C VAL A 297 -14.06 -7.63 -1.27
N ARG A 298 -14.22 -7.49 0.06
CA ARG A 298 -13.14 -7.11 0.98
C ARG A 298 -12.98 -8.19 2.04
N VAL A 299 -11.73 -8.55 2.32
CA VAL A 299 -11.39 -9.54 3.35
C VAL A 299 -10.27 -9.01 4.24
N LEU A 300 -10.17 -9.53 5.48
CA LEU A 300 -9.12 -9.15 6.42
C LEU A 300 -8.05 -10.23 6.59
N ARG A 301 -8.31 -11.46 6.13
CA ARG A 301 -7.38 -12.59 6.15
C ARG A 301 -7.39 -13.29 4.79
N VAL A 302 -6.24 -13.79 4.36
CA VAL A 302 -6.12 -14.55 3.09
C VAL A 302 -7.06 -15.75 3.05
N ALA A 303 -7.23 -16.42 4.18
CA ALA A 303 -8.12 -17.59 4.30
C ALA A 303 -9.62 -17.27 4.09
N ASP A 304 -10.03 -16.02 4.28
CA ASP A 304 -11.44 -15.61 4.13
C ASP A 304 -11.90 -15.63 2.66
N TYR A 305 -10.97 -15.60 1.70
CA TYR A 305 -11.30 -15.75 0.27
C TYR A 305 -11.94 -17.10 -0.04
N ASP A 306 -11.40 -18.20 0.49
CA ASP A 306 -11.95 -19.53 0.26
C ASP A 306 -13.38 -19.64 0.81
N GLY A 307 -13.61 -19.05 1.98
CA GLY A 307 -14.92 -19.05 2.63
C GLY A 307 -15.98 -18.29 1.83
N ILE A 308 -15.69 -17.06 1.40
CA ILE A 308 -16.68 -16.28 0.63
C ILE A 308 -16.91 -16.86 -0.76
N GLU A 309 -15.85 -17.28 -1.45
CA GLU A 309 -15.94 -17.92 -2.76
C GLU A 309 -16.82 -19.18 -2.71
N SER A 310 -16.60 -20.06 -1.72
CA SER A 310 -17.39 -21.28 -1.53
C SER A 310 -18.87 -20.99 -1.28
N LYS A 311 -19.18 -19.99 -0.44
CA LYS A 311 -20.56 -19.58 -0.15
C LYS A 311 -21.28 -19.08 -1.42
N VAL A 312 -20.61 -18.26 -2.23
CA VAL A 312 -21.19 -17.76 -3.49
C VAL A 312 -21.43 -18.93 -4.45
N ARG A 313 -20.43 -19.81 -4.67
CA ARG A 313 -20.54 -20.98 -5.53
C ARG A 313 -21.67 -21.92 -5.14
N GLU A 314 -21.91 -22.09 -3.85
CA GLU A 314 -23.02 -22.94 -3.37
C GLU A 314 -24.37 -22.28 -3.64
N ARG A 315 -24.53 -21.00 -3.31
CA ARG A 315 -25.81 -20.30 -3.49
C ARG A 315 -26.24 -20.17 -4.94
N ILE A 316 -25.31 -19.92 -5.85
CA ILE A 316 -25.65 -19.78 -7.28
C ILE A 316 -26.08 -21.09 -7.97
N LYS A 317 -26.00 -22.23 -7.31
CA LYS A 317 -26.59 -23.49 -7.80
C LYS A 317 -28.12 -23.46 -7.79
N ASN A 318 -28.72 -22.68 -6.88
CA ASN A 318 -30.17 -22.48 -6.84
C ASN A 318 -30.60 -21.52 -7.96
N ARG A 319 -31.36 -22.01 -8.93
CA ARG A 319 -31.82 -21.30 -10.12
C ARG A 319 -33.29 -20.91 -10.00
N LEU A 320 -33.60 -19.66 -10.34
CA LEU A 320 -34.99 -19.24 -10.54
C LEU A 320 -35.54 -19.81 -11.85
N ILE A 321 -34.70 -19.80 -12.90
CA ILE A 321 -35.04 -20.30 -14.23
C ILE A 321 -34.09 -21.47 -14.53
N PRO A 322 -34.54 -22.75 -14.42
CA PRO A 322 -33.69 -23.93 -14.49
C PRO A 322 -32.85 -24.03 -15.78
N ASP A 323 -33.39 -23.56 -16.90
CA ASP A 323 -32.75 -23.66 -18.22
C ASP A 323 -31.74 -22.53 -18.49
N THR A 324 -31.44 -21.68 -17.54
CA THR A 324 -30.37 -20.69 -17.63
C THR A 324 -29.01 -21.26 -17.23
N LYS A 325 -27.95 -20.74 -17.84
CA LYS A 325 -26.57 -21.04 -17.43
C LYS A 325 -26.04 -19.84 -16.61
N VAL A 326 -25.62 -20.11 -15.38
CA VAL A 326 -24.97 -19.11 -14.51
C VAL A 326 -23.52 -19.53 -14.30
N GLU A 327 -22.60 -18.67 -14.69
CA GLU A 327 -21.16 -18.84 -14.52
C GLU A 327 -20.62 -17.80 -13.55
N MET A 328 -19.71 -18.21 -12.68
CA MET A 328 -19.06 -17.34 -11.71
C MET A 328 -17.54 -17.42 -11.87
N THR A 329 -16.92 -16.26 -11.98
CA THR A 329 -15.48 -16.07 -11.80
C THR A 329 -15.26 -15.34 -10.48
N PHE A 330 -14.32 -15.84 -9.67
CA PHE A 330 -13.85 -15.15 -8.47
C PHE A 330 -12.43 -14.66 -8.73
N GLU A 331 -12.21 -13.35 -8.68
CA GLU A 331 -10.89 -12.75 -8.82
C GLU A 331 -10.34 -12.40 -7.43
N ARG A 332 -9.21 -12.99 -7.07
CA ARG A 332 -8.42 -12.60 -5.88
C ARG A 332 -7.46 -11.50 -6.31
N ARG A 333 -7.95 -10.28 -6.31
CA ARG A 333 -7.27 -9.13 -6.91
C ARG A 333 -6.04 -8.76 -6.10
N ARG A 334 -6.17 -8.64 -4.77
CA ARG A 334 -5.08 -8.25 -3.87
C ARG A 334 -5.24 -8.93 -2.52
N PRO A 335 -4.21 -9.57 -1.94
CA PRO A 335 -4.32 -10.14 -0.60
C PRO A 335 -4.46 -9.03 0.45
N PRO A 336 -4.98 -9.31 1.65
CA PRO A 336 -4.83 -8.41 2.79
C PRO A 336 -3.37 -8.42 3.29
N LEU A 337 -2.88 -7.28 3.76
CA LEU A 337 -1.71 -7.25 4.63
C LEU A 337 -2.16 -7.62 6.04
N GLU A 338 -1.62 -8.70 6.58
CA GLU A 338 -1.94 -9.17 7.92
C GLU A 338 -0.83 -8.79 8.91
N MET A 339 -1.22 -8.18 10.04
CA MET A 339 -0.29 -7.79 11.09
C MET A 339 0.37 -9.03 11.73
N THR A 340 1.69 -8.98 11.87
CA THR A 340 2.48 -10.02 12.52
C THR A 340 3.18 -9.49 13.78
N PRO A 341 3.60 -10.36 14.73
CA PRO A 341 4.44 -9.94 15.84
C PRO A 341 5.74 -9.25 15.38
N ALA A 342 6.34 -9.72 14.27
CA ALA A 342 7.54 -9.13 13.69
C ALA A 342 7.28 -7.71 13.17
N SER A 343 6.19 -7.48 12.43
CA SER A 343 5.83 -6.15 11.94
C SER A 343 5.48 -5.18 13.09
N GLN A 344 4.82 -5.67 14.16
CA GLN A 344 4.57 -4.86 15.36
C GLN A 344 5.85 -4.45 16.07
N ALA A 345 6.80 -5.38 16.23
CA ALA A 345 8.09 -5.10 16.87
C ALA A 345 8.90 -4.08 16.07
N LEU A 346 8.95 -4.21 14.75
CA LEU A 346 9.64 -3.28 13.87
C LEU A 346 8.97 -1.90 13.85
N ALA A 347 7.63 -1.83 13.85
CA ALA A 347 6.90 -0.56 13.96
C ALA A 347 7.15 0.14 15.31
N GLY A 348 7.25 -0.60 16.41
CA GLY A 348 7.67 -0.06 17.71
C GLY A 348 9.09 0.49 17.68
N HIS A 349 10.00 -0.09 16.90
CA HIS A 349 11.34 0.46 16.68
C HIS A 349 11.26 1.77 15.89
N ALA A 350 10.43 1.83 14.83
CA ALA A 350 10.18 3.07 14.08
C ALA A 350 9.67 4.21 14.97
N GLN A 351 8.77 3.91 15.90
CA GLN A 351 8.28 4.90 16.87
C GLN A 351 9.41 5.46 17.76
N ARG A 352 10.36 4.62 18.20
CA ARG A 352 11.53 5.08 18.94
C ARG A 352 12.42 6.01 18.13
N ILE A 353 12.71 5.64 16.87
CA ILE A 353 13.47 6.52 15.97
C ILE A 353 12.77 7.88 15.79
N TYR A 354 11.45 7.86 15.59
CA TYR A 354 10.69 9.09 15.40
C TYR A 354 10.64 9.97 16.64
N SER A 355 10.64 9.35 17.83
CA SER A 355 10.70 10.07 19.10
C SER A 355 12.03 10.81 19.34
N GLU A 356 13.14 10.40 18.69
CA GLU A 356 14.41 11.13 18.69
C GLU A 356 14.24 12.54 18.09
N LEU A 357 13.31 12.72 17.15
CA LEU A 357 12.95 14.01 16.55
C LEU A 357 11.95 14.82 17.41
N GLY A 358 11.51 14.28 18.55
CA GLY A 358 10.44 14.87 19.35
C GLY A 358 9.04 14.72 18.73
N MET A 359 8.90 13.84 17.74
CA MET A 359 7.67 13.62 16.98
C MET A 359 6.98 12.31 17.39
N ASN A 360 5.67 12.24 17.17
CA ASN A 360 4.88 11.04 17.41
C ASN A 360 4.57 10.32 16.08
N LEU A 361 4.76 9.00 16.05
CA LEU A 361 4.43 8.14 14.93
C LEU A 361 3.33 7.17 15.35
N VAL A 362 2.21 7.23 14.65
CA VAL A 362 1.07 6.33 14.91
C VAL A 362 1.29 5.00 14.20
N VAL A 363 0.87 3.91 14.83
CA VAL A 363 0.87 2.57 14.21
C VAL A 363 -0.57 2.11 14.01
N GLY A 364 -1.01 2.04 12.77
CA GLY A 364 -2.33 1.55 12.36
C GLY A 364 -2.40 0.03 12.47
N LYS A 365 -3.34 -0.45 13.29
CA LYS A 365 -3.58 -1.88 13.55
C LYS A 365 -4.94 -2.35 13.02
N VAL A 366 -5.70 -1.45 12.42
CA VAL A 366 -7.01 -1.74 11.83
C VAL A 366 -6.90 -1.53 10.32
N ALA A 367 -7.33 -2.54 9.57
CA ALA A 367 -7.30 -2.46 8.12
C ALA A 367 -8.24 -1.36 7.61
N GLU A 368 -7.69 -0.48 6.80
CA GLU A 368 -8.44 0.48 6.01
C GLU A 368 -8.84 -0.16 4.68
N GLY A 369 -9.80 0.41 3.97
CA GLY A 369 -10.39 -0.21 2.79
C GLY A 369 -9.47 -0.37 1.58
N GLY A 370 -8.30 0.29 1.56
CA GLY A 370 -7.30 0.19 0.49
C GLY A 370 -6.51 -1.11 0.52
N GLY A 371 -5.95 -1.50 -0.61
CA GLY A 371 -4.96 -2.58 -0.74
C GLY A 371 -3.56 -2.01 -0.91
N THR A 372 -2.53 -2.87 -0.97
CA THR A 372 -1.13 -2.47 -1.12
C THR A 372 -0.29 -3.60 -1.73
N ASP A 373 0.81 -3.26 -2.37
CA ASP A 373 1.83 -4.20 -2.84
C ASP A 373 2.58 -4.89 -1.70
N ALA A 374 2.68 -4.24 -0.53
CA ALA A 374 3.23 -4.85 0.68
C ALA A 374 2.54 -6.18 1.02
N ALA A 375 1.24 -6.30 0.72
CA ALA A 375 0.48 -7.52 0.97
C ALA A 375 0.93 -8.70 0.11
N PHE A 376 1.35 -8.48 -1.16
CA PHE A 376 1.96 -9.53 -1.97
C PHE A 376 3.33 -9.93 -1.43
N ALA A 377 4.16 -8.96 -1.04
CA ALA A 377 5.46 -9.25 -0.44
C ALA A 377 5.34 -10.05 0.86
N ALA A 378 4.25 -9.86 1.62
CA ALA A 378 3.99 -10.57 2.87
C ALA A 378 3.56 -12.04 2.71
N LEU A 379 3.10 -12.47 1.52
CA LEU A 379 2.48 -13.79 1.33
C LEU A 379 3.38 -14.99 1.65
N LYS A 380 4.69 -14.87 1.44
CA LYS A 380 5.65 -15.98 1.60
C LYS A 380 6.81 -15.64 2.53
N THR A 381 6.64 -14.67 3.41
CA THR A 381 7.69 -14.28 4.36
C THR A 381 7.22 -14.34 5.80
N LYS A 382 8.19 -14.53 6.71
CA LYS A 382 8.03 -14.30 8.16
C LYS A 382 8.73 -13.01 8.59
N ALA A 383 9.42 -12.35 7.67
CA ALA A 383 10.05 -11.07 7.90
C ALA A 383 9.00 -9.98 8.18
N PRO A 384 9.34 -8.92 8.93
CA PRO A 384 8.44 -7.81 9.13
C PRO A 384 8.19 -7.07 7.80
N VAL A 385 6.92 -6.78 7.53
CA VAL A 385 6.46 -5.96 6.41
C VAL A 385 5.72 -4.77 6.98
N ILE A 386 6.14 -3.57 6.62
CA ILE A 386 5.54 -2.31 7.07
C ILE A 386 5.18 -1.46 5.87
N GLU A 387 3.98 -0.90 5.93
CA GLU A 387 3.37 -0.04 4.92
C GLU A 387 3.41 1.43 5.36
N ARG A 388 3.39 2.38 4.40
CA ARG A 388 3.30 3.82 4.59
C ARG A 388 4.56 4.48 5.15
N PHE A 389 5.73 4.08 4.63
CA PHE A 389 7.02 4.72 4.92
C PHE A 389 7.21 6.06 4.18
N GLY A 390 6.37 6.37 3.22
CA GLY A 390 6.42 7.59 2.42
C GLY A 390 6.02 8.87 3.19
N LEU A 391 5.95 9.99 2.46
CA LEU A 391 5.57 11.31 2.99
C LEU A 391 4.12 11.33 3.46
N ARG A 392 3.76 12.32 4.26
CA ARG A 392 2.35 12.60 4.54
C ARG A 392 1.68 13.10 3.27
N GLY A 393 0.67 12.36 2.82
CA GLY A 393 -0.07 12.65 1.60
C GLY A 393 -1.57 12.64 1.80
N PHE A 394 -2.29 13.31 0.91
CA PHE A 394 -3.74 13.41 0.90
C PHE A 394 -4.25 13.47 -0.53
N GLY A 395 -5.48 12.99 -0.74
CA GLY A 395 -6.22 13.17 -1.97
C GLY A 395 -5.83 12.20 -3.09
N ALA A 396 -5.21 11.05 -2.78
CA ALA A 396 -4.97 9.97 -3.74
C ALA A 396 -6.25 9.69 -4.56
N HIS A 397 -6.10 9.52 -5.88
CA HIS A 397 -7.19 9.38 -6.84
C HIS A 397 -8.09 10.64 -6.99
N SER A 398 -7.69 11.78 -6.44
CA SER A 398 -8.41 13.04 -6.57
C SER A 398 -7.72 13.96 -7.57
N ASN A 399 -8.42 14.32 -8.64
CA ASN A 399 -7.86 15.09 -9.76
C ASN A 399 -7.35 16.49 -9.39
N ASP A 400 -7.81 17.10 -8.30
CA ASP A 400 -7.57 18.51 -7.98
C ASP A 400 -7.08 18.77 -6.55
N ALA A 401 -7.06 17.74 -5.71
CA ALA A 401 -6.78 17.88 -4.29
C ALA A 401 -5.57 17.07 -3.80
N GLU A 402 -4.88 16.35 -4.68
CA GLU A 402 -3.75 15.50 -4.28
C GLU A 402 -2.52 16.33 -3.94
N TYR A 403 -1.99 16.14 -2.73
CA TYR A 403 -0.79 16.83 -2.26
C TYR A 403 0.00 16.00 -1.24
N VAL A 404 1.25 16.40 -1.03
CA VAL A 404 2.08 15.95 0.10
C VAL A 404 2.50 17.14 0.96
N ASP A 405 2.65 16.92 2.27
CA ASP A 405 3.18 17.90 3.21
C ASP A 405 4.71 17.97 3.14
N ILE A 406 5.26 19.11 2.78
CA ILE A 406 6.71 19.34 2.58
C ILE A 406 7.49 19.20 3.89
N ASP A 407 6.89 19.54 5.03
CA ASP A 407 7.53 19.40 6.34
C ASP A 407 7.64 17.94 6.80
N SER A 408 6.96 17.00 6.15
CA SER A 408 7.15 15.57 6.38
C SER A 408 8.43 15.00 5.74
N ILE A 409 9.09 15.71 4.83
CA ILE A 409 10.26 15.20 4.10
C ILE A 409 11.40 14.85 5.05
N GLU A 410 11.84 15.79 5.88
CA GLU A 410 12.97 15.57 6.78
C GLU A 410 12.74 14.42 7.77
N PRO A 411 11.61 14.36 8.52
CA PRO A 411 11.38 13.27 9.45
C PRO A 411 11.22 11.91 8.76
N ARG A 412 10.63 11.85 7.56
CA ARG A 412 10.46 10.59 6.82
C ARG A 412 11.78 10.09 6.23
N LEU A 413 12.62 10.96 5.70
CA LEU A 413 13.97 10.61 5.27
C LEU A 413 14.82 10.11 6.45
N TYR A 414 14.76 10.82 7.59
CA TYR A 414 15.44 10.39 8.81
C TYR A 414 14.98 9.00 9.24
N LEU A 415 13.68 8.77 9.31
CA LEU A 415 13.10 7.47 9.67
C LEU A 415 13.56 6.37 8.72
N ALA A 416 13.47 6.58 7.41
CA ALA A 416 13.81 5.57 6.42
C ALA A 416 15.31 5.20 6.47
N ALA A 417 16.20 6.19 6.50
CA ALA A 417 17.64 5.96 6.59
C ALA A 417 18.02 5.24 7.89
N ARG A 418 17.51 5.71 9.05
CA ARG A 418 17.74 5.09 10.36
C ARG A 418 17.21 3.66 10.43
N MET A 419 16.02 3.40 9.87
CA MET A 419 15.46 2.06 9.85
C MET A 419 16.34 1.09 9.05
N ILE A 420 16.82 1.49 7.87
CA ILE A 420 17.73 0.67 7.07
C ILE A 420 19.04 0.43 7.82
N MET A 421 19.62 1.46 8.44
CA MET A 421 20.86 1.33 9.21
C MET A 421 20.69 0.38 10.42
N ASP A 422 19.61 0.53 11.17
CA ASP A 422 19.36 -0.28 12.36
C ASP A 422 19.01 -1.74 12.00
N LEU A 423 18.29 -1.98 10.90
CA LEU A 423 18.06 -3.32 10.36
C LEU A 423 19.38 -3.98 9.93
N ALA A 424 20.21 -3.25 9.19
CA ALA A 424 21.51 -3.73 8.70
C ALA A 424 22.44 -4.15 9.86
N GLN A 425 22.43 -3.38 10.94
CA GLN A 425 23.27 -3.60 12.13
C GLN A 425 22.65 -4.53 13.18
N GLY A 426 21.47 -5.10 12.90
CA GLY A 426 20.77 -5.99 13.83
C GLY A 426 20.22 -5.30 15.10
N LYS A 427 20.09 -3.96 15.08
CA LYS A 427 19.51 -3.17 16.16
C LYS A 427 17.98 -3.14 16.12
N ALA A 428 17.41 -3.34 14.94
CA ALA A 428 15.98 -3.46 14.71
C ALA A 428 15.56 -4.93 14.58
N PRO A 429 14.36 -5.32 15.06
CA PRO A 429 13.89 -6.70 14.97
C PRO A 429 13.55 -7.11 13.51
N THR A 430 14.06 -8.26 13.08
CA THR A 430 13.82 -8.84 11.72
C THR A 430 12.95 -10.10 11.75
N GLY A 431 12.41 -10.50 12.89
CA GLY A 431 11.59 -11.70 13.07
C GLY A 431 11.62 -12.20 14.50
N ALA A 432 10.88 -13.27 14.81
CA ALA A 432 10.99 -13.92 16.10
C ALA A 432 12.42 -14.44 16.26
N GLN A 433 13.15 -13.93 17.27
CA GLN A 433 14.30 -14.67 17.78
C GLN A 433 13.79 -16.04 18.22
N PRO A 434 14.54 -17.11 17.96
CA PRO A 434 14.14 -18.47 18.30
C PRO A 434 13.89 -18.67 19.79
#